data_dc5c1335f653aff59a653da22e9ddc61
#
_entry.id   dc5c1335f653aff59a653da22e9ddc61
#
_cell.length_a   1.000
_cell.length_b   1.000
_cell.length_c   1.000
_cell.angle_alpha   90.00
_cell.angle_beta   90.00
_cell.angle_gamma   90.00
#
_symmetry.space_group_name_H-M   'P 1'
#
loop_
_entity.id
_entity.type
_entity.pdbx_description
1 polymer ?
#
loop_
_entity_poly.entity_id
_entity_poly.type
_entity_poly.pdbx_seq_one_letter_code
_entity_poly.pdbx_strand_id
1 'polypeptide(L)'
;MLQTKMRSETAAPMNPKHSDAATPVVSDFYDRFPYPGDPLQDGPPPGYNWRWCHESVVAAVYGEVPSHADEVASLRILDAGCGTGVSTDYLCHLNPGAQVLAVDISAGALEVARERLKRSGASDQMAVLRQEQRSLLDLEGEAPFDYINSVGVLHHLRDPLAGLKALGSLLADTGLIHLFLYADGGRWEIHRTQSALLRLGA
;
A
#
# COMPACT_ATOMS: atom_id res chain seq x y z
N MET A 1 2.99 -7.42 32.73
CA MET A 1 3.12 -8.53 31.76
C MET A 1 1.77 -8.73 31.09
N LEU A 2 1.51 -8.04 30.01
CA LEU A 2 0.32 -8.24 29.17
C LEU A 2 0.79 -8.89 27.88
N GLN A 3 0.51 -10.18 27.72
CA GLN A 3 0.72 -10.89 26.47
C GLN A 3 -0.35 -10.46 25.47
N THR A 4 0.05 -9.66 24.48
CA THR A 4 -0.78 -9.36 23.32
C THR A 4 -0.85 -10.62 22.46
N LYS A 5 -2.03 -11.26 22.46
CA LYS A 5 -2.34 -12.40 21.60
C LYS A 5 -2.37 -11.91 20.14
N MET A 6 -1.35 -12.25 19.36
CA MET A 6 -1.45 -12.22 17.90
C MET A 6 -2.54 -13.21 17.48
N ARG A 7 -3.65 -12.69 16.96
CA ARG A 7 -4.65 -13.51 16.26
C ARG A 7 -4.13 -13.74 14.85
N SER A 8 -3.84 -14.98 14.52
CA SER A 8 -3.70 -15.42 13.13
C SER A 8 -5.11 -15.47 12.52
N GLU A 9 -5.51 -14.42 11.83
CA GLU A 9 -6.72 -14.47 11.02
C GLU A 9 -6.40 -15.16 9.70
N THR A 10 -7.03 -16.29 9.49
CA THR A 10 -7.10 -16.99 8.20
C THR A 10 -7.74 -16.08 7.17
N ALA A 11 -7.11 -15.99 5.99
CA ALA A 11 -7.60 -15.22 4.86
C ALA A 11 -9.08 -15.46 4.59
N ALA A 12 -9.89 -14.39 4.63
CA ALA A 12 -11.26 -14.45 4.19
C ALA A 12 -11.29 -14.73 2.66
N PRO A 13 -12.21 -15.59 2.16
CA PRO A 13 -12.29 -15.85 0.73
C PRO A 13 -12.66 -14.55 0.00
N MET A 14 -11.90 -14.23 -1.07
CA MET A 14 -12.14 -13.07 -1.93
C MET A 14 -13.59 -13.06 -2.43
N ASN A 15 -14.25 -11.90 -2.33
CA ASN A 15 -15.63 -11.72 -2.79
C ASN A 15 -15.69 -11.82 -4.33
N PRO A 16 -16.42 -12.78 -4.93
CA PRO A 16 -16.46 -12.98 -6.38
C PRO A 16 -17.12 -11.84 -7.16
N LYS A 17 -17.71 -10.85 -6.49
CA LYS A 17 -18.40 -9.72 -7.15
C LYS A 17 -17.47 -8.69 -7.76
N HIS A 18 -16.19 -8.65 -7.35
CA HIS A 18 -15.19 -7.70 -7.82
C HIS A 18 -13.89 -8.35 -8.30
N SER A 19 -13.91 -9.67 -8.62
CA SER A 19 -12.73 -10.33 -9.19
C SER A 19 -12.43 -9.74 -10.57
N ASP A 20 -11.52 -8.80 -10.62
CA ASP A 20 -10.87 -8.41 -11.85
C ASP A 20 -10.15 -9.67 -12.40
N ALA A 21 -10.44 -10.05 -13.66
CA ALA A 21 -9.84 -11.23 -14.28
C ALA A 21 -8.29 -11.17 -14.35
N ALA A 22 -7.71 -9.99 -14.20
CA ALA A 22 -6.26 -9.79 -14.11
C ALA A 22 -5.71 -10.12 -12.71
N THR A 23 -6.52 -10.02 -11.66
CA THR A 23 -6.10 -10.18 -10.26
C THR A 23 -5.40 -11.52 -9.97
N PRO A 24 -5.90 -12.70 -10.41
CA PRO A 24 -5.22 -13.97 -10.17
C PRO A 24 -3.85 -14.06 -10.83
N VAL A 25 -3.71 -13.56 -12.06
CA VAL A 25 -2.45 -13.58 -12.81
C VAL A 25 -1.41 -12.67 -12.13
N VAL A 26 -1.84 -11.52 -11.69
CA VAL A 26 -0.99 -10.55 -10.97
C VAL A 26 -0.58 -11.11 -9.61
N SER A 27 -1.51 -11.70 -8.87
CA SER A 27 -1.23 -12.34 -7.58
C SER A 27 -0.20 -13.46 -7.72
N ASP A 28 -0.42 -14.41 -8.64
CA ASP A 28 0.49 -15.53 -8.90
C ASP A 28 1.90 -15.06 -9.30
N PHE A 29 1.98 -13.96 -10.06
CA PHE A 29 3.27 -13.39 -10.43
C PHE A 29 4.02 -12.84 -9.20
N TYR A 30 3.36 -12.03 -8.38
CA TYR A 30 3.98 -11.44 -7.20
C TYR A 30 4.17 -12.42 -6.04
N ASP A 31 3.45 -13.53 -5.99
CA ASP A 31 3.74 -14.63 -5.07
C ASP A 31 5.07 -15.32 -5.40
N ARG A 32 5.42 -15.39 -6.70
CA ARG A 32 6.71 -15.95 -7.16
C ARG A 32 7.85 -14.93 -7.12
N PHE A 33 7.54 -13.67 -7.35
CA PHE A 33 8.49 -12.57 -7.47
C PHE A 33 8.04 -11.38 -6.60
N PRO A 34 8.13 -11.50 -5.26
CA PRO A 34 7.74 -10.41 -4.37
C PRO A 34 8.44 -9.09 -4.71
N TYR A 35 7.67 -8.02 -4.83
CA TYR A 35 8.15 -6.70 -5.24
C TYR A 35 7.64 -5.61 -4.27
N PRO A 36 8.43 -4.56 -4.04
CA PRO A 36 9.82 -4.36 -4.48
C PRO A 36 10.81 -5.31 -3.80
N GLY A 37 11.94 -5.59 -4.49
CA GLY A 37 12.98 -6.51 -4.03
C GLY A 37 14.00 -5.89 -3.05
N ASP A 38 13.64 -4.80 -2.37
CA ASP A 38 14.53 -4.13 -1.41
C ASP A 38 14.93 -5.07 -0.28
N PRO A 39 16.21 -5.08 0.11
CA PRO A 39 16.70 -5.98 1.15
C PRO A 39 16.00 -5.71 2.49
N LEU A 40 15.81 -6.79 3.26
CA LEU A 40 15.39 -6.68 4.64
C LEU A 40 16.54 -6.13 5.49
N GLN A 41 16.25 -5.16 6.33
CA GLN A 41 17.23 -4.55 7.24
C GLN A 41 16.68 -4.49 8.67
N ASP A 42 17.57 -4.45 9.64
CA ASP A 42 17.22 -4.21 11.02
C ASP A 42 17.19 -2.71 11.29
N GLY A 43 16.17 -2.25 12.02
CA GLY A 43 15.95 -0.84 12.31
C GLY A 43 15.17 -0.09 11.22
N PRO A 44 14.89 1.20 11.45
CA PRO A 44 14.01 2.01 10.58
C PRO A 44 14.56 2.14 9.15
N PRO A 45 13.69 2.38 8.15
CA PRO A 45 14.09 2.54 6.77
C PRO A 45 15.01 3.76 6.61
N PRO A 46 15.99 3.72 5.69
CA PRO A 46 16.97 4.77 5.55
C PRO A 46 16.41 6.03 4.91
N GLY A 47 16.80 7.18 5.40
CA GLY A 47 16.45 8.47 4.82
C GLY A 47 15.03 8.92 5.11
N TYR A 48 14.54 9.85 4.27
CA TYR A 48 13.23 10.49 4.44
C TYR A 48 12.54 10.66 3.09
N ASN A 49 11.28 10.20 3.01
CA ASN A 49 10.43 10.46 1.86
C ASN A 49 9.20 11.25 2.32
N TRP A 50 9.18 12.53 2.02
CA TRP A 50 8.10 13.43 2.42
C TRP A 50 6.70 12.98 1.97
N ARG A 51 6.61 12.22 0.87
CA ARG A 51 5.34 11.67 0.35
C ARG A 51 4.71 10.64 1.27
N TRP A 52 5.49 10.02 2.15
CA TRP A 52 4.99 9.06 3.13
C TRP A 52 4.83 9.65 4.53
N CYS A 53 5.07 10.95 4.69
CA CYS A 53 4.79 11.71 5.90
C CYS A 53 3.52 12.53 5.68
N HIS A 54 2.43 12.20 6.36
CA HIS A 54 1.12 12.85 6.20
C HIS A 54 1.21 14.37 6.39
N GLU A 55 1.86 14.82 7.45
CA GLU A 55 2.06 16.24 7.73
C GLU A 55 2.73 16.97 6.56
N SER A 56 3.78 16.37 5.98
CA SER A 56 4.48 16.95 4.84
C SER A 56 3.62 16.99 3.57
N VAL A 57 2.77 15.98 3.35
CA VAL A 57 1.84 15.97 2.22
C VAL A 57 0.77 17.03 2.40
N VAL A 58 0.20 17.17 3.61
CA VAL A 58 -0.77 18.23 3.94
C VAL A 58 -0.16 19.60 3.70
N ALA A 59 1.07 19.85 4.21
CA ALA A 59 1.78 21.10 3.97
C ALA A 59 2.02 21.38 2.48
N ALA A 60 2.35 20.34 1.70
CA ALA A 60 2.57 20.49 0.26
C ALA A 60 1.29 20.82 -0.53
N VAL A 61 0.14 20.32 -0.08
CA VAL A 61 -1.16 20.53 -0.76
C VAL A 61 -1.84 21.81 -0.32
N TYR A 62 -1.84 22.10 0.99
CA TYR A 62 -2.60 23.20 1.57
C TYR A 62 -1.72 24.41 1.94
N GLY A 63 -0.39 24.29 1.88
CA GLY A 63 0.55 25.37 2.21
C GLY A 63 0.74 25.61 3.71
N GLU A 64 0.11 24.82 4.55
CA GLU A 64 0.17 24.94 6.01
C GLU A 64 0.52 23.61 6.64
N VAL A 65 1.32 23.64 7.72
CA VAL A 65 1.57 22.47 8.56
C VAL A 65 0.48 22.42 9.62
N PRO A 66 -0.26 21.32 9.76
CA PRO A 66 -1.27 21.18 10.80
C PRO A 66 -0.64 21.37 12.19
N SER A 67 -1.20 22.26 13.02
CA SER A 67 -0.65 22.61 14.34
C SER A 67 -1.06 21.64 15.46
N HIS A 68 -1.64 20.49 15.14
CA HIS A 68 -2.34 19.65 16.12
C HIS A 68 -1.64 18.30 16.35
N ALA A 69 -0.81 18.25 17.38
CA ALA A 69 -0.24 17.00 17.89
C ALA A 69 -1.31 15.99 18.40
N ASP A 70 -2.49 16.48 18.76
CA ASP A 70 -3.59 15.64 19.28
C ASP A 70 -4.37 14.89 18.17
N GLU A 71 -4.26 15.33 16.91
CA GLU A 71 -4.94 14.69 15.77
C GLU A 71 -4.17 13.49 15.22
N VAL A 72 -2.88 13.35 15.49
CA VAL A 72 -2.05 12.24 14.99
C VAL A 72 -2.51 10.89 15.55
N ALA A 73 -3.02 10.85 16.76
CA ALA A 73 -3.51 9.61 17.40
C ALA A 73 -4.76 9.03 16.73
N SER A 74 -5.46 9.82 15.91
CA SER A 74 -6.62 9.39 15.13
C SER A 74 -6.31 9.16 13.64
N LEU A 75 -5.10 9.52 13.17
CA LEU A 75 -4.71 9.45 11.77
C LEU A 75 -4.84 8.03 11.23
N ARG A 76 -5.64 7.88 10.19
CA ARG A 76 -5.88 6.60 9.54
C ARG A 76 -5.24 6.58 8.15
N ILE A 77 -4.37 5.61 7.93
CA ILE A 77 -3.60 5.47 6.69
C ILE A 77 -3.94 4.13 6.04
N LEU A 78 -4.20 4.16 4.74
CA LEU A 78 -4.29 2.98 3.90
C LEU A 78 -3.06 2.91 2.99
N ASP A 79 -2.34 1.80 3.02
CA ASP A 79 -1.33 1.44 2.04
C ASP A 79 -1.91 0.39 1.08
N ALA A 80 -2.44 0.86 -0.04
CA ALA A 80 -3.18 0.07 -1.01
C ALA A 80 -2.24 -0.52 -2.07
N GLY A 81 -1.97 -1.83 -1.97
CA GLY A 81 -0.96 -2.54 -2.75
C GLY A 81 0.43 -2.37 -2.14
N CYS A 82 0.56 -2.73 -0.87
CA CYS A 82 1.77 -2.50 -0.08
C CYS A 82 2.98 -3.36 -0.50
N GLY A 83 2.76 -4.40 -1.31
CA GLY A 83 3.82 -5.31 -1.76
C GLY A 83 4.62 -5.89 -0.60
N THR A 84 5.94 -5.82 -0.70
CA THR A 84 6.87 -6.27 0.35
C THR A 84 7.01 -5.30 1.53
N GLY A 85 6.12 -4.31 1.65
CA GLY A 85 6.00 -3.43 2.81
C GLY A 85 7.00 -2.28 2.88
N VAL A 86 7.68 -1.93 1.78
CA VAL A 86 8.64 -0.81 1.79
C VAL A 86 7.94 0.51 2.10
N SER A 87 6.84 0.83 1.40
CA SER A 87 6.05 2.03 1.69
C SER A 87 5.46 1.99 3.09
N THR A 88 4.92 0.83 3.51
CA THR A 88 4.33 0.64 4.84
C THR A 88 5.35 0.95 5.94
N ASP A 89 6.58 0.51 5.77
CA ASP A 89 7.67 0.73 6.73
C ASP A 89 7.93 2.24 6.93
N TYR A 90 8.06 3.00 5.84
CA TYR A 90 8.17 4.46 5.92
C TYR A 90 6.92 5.11 6.50
N LEU A 91 5.72 4.68 6.09
CA LEU A 91 4.46 5.22 6.61
C LEU A 91 4.39 5.07 8.13
N CYS A 92 4.80 3.92 8.65
CA CYS A 92 4.84 3.68 10.09
C CYS A 92 5.83 4.59 10.80
N HIS A 93 7.07 4.68 10.33
CA HIS A 93 8.11 5.46 11.01
C HIS A 93 7.92 6.97 10.88
N LEU A 94 7.28 7.45 9.81
CA LEU A 94 7.06 8.88 9.57
C LEU A 94 5.74 9.42 10.12
N ASN A 95 4.84 8.53 10.59
CA ASN A 95 3.56 8.90 11.19
C ASN A 95 3.33 8.12 12.50
N PRO A 96 4.17 8.32 13.52
CA PRO A 96 4.08 7.55 14.76
C PRO A 96 2.72 7.74 15.43
N GLY A 97 2.14 6.66 15.93
CA GLY A 97 0.82 6.67 16.57
C GLY A 97 -0.36 6.56 15.62
N ALA A 98 -0.16 6.58 14.30
CA ALA A 98 -1.23 6.39 13.31
C ALA A 98 -1.82 4.97 13.35
N GLN A 99 -2.99 4.80 12.74
CA GLN A 99 -3.61 3.51 12.46
C GLN A 99 -3.37 3.18 10.99
N VAL A 100 -2.59 2.14 10.72
CA VAL A 100 -2.22 1.75 9.36
C VAL A 100 -2.92 0.45 8.96
N LEU A 101 -3.61 0.47 7.81
CA LEU A 101 -4.07 -0.72 7.11
C LEU A 101 -3.23 -0.89 5.85
N ALA A 102 -2.48 -1.96 5.74
CA ALA A 102 -1.72 -2.33 4.57
C ALA A 102 -2.38 -3.53 3.89
N VAL A 103 -2.72 -3.41 2.61
CA VAL A 103 -3.36 -4.48 1.85
C VAL A 103 -2.58 -4.82 0.59
N ASP A 104 -2.51 -6.10 0.28
CA ASP A 104 -2.00 -6.61 -0.99
C ASP A 104 -2.74 -7.88 -1.39
N ILE A 105 -2.75 -8.21 -2.67
CA ILE A 105 -3.34 -9.46 -3.17
C ILE A 105 -2.38 -10.65 -3.06
N SER A 106 -1.08 -10.40 -2.99
CA SER A 106 -0.02 -11.40 -2.90
C SER A 106 0.25 -11.81 -1.45
N ALA A 107 0.03 -13.07 -1.14
CA ALA A 107 0.39 -13.65 0.15
C ALA A 107 1.91 -13.68 0.35
N GLY A 108 2.66 -13.98 -0.72
CA GLY A 108 4.13 -14.02 -0.70
C GLY A 108 4.73 -12.65 -0.41
N ALA A 109 4.21 -11.58 -1.04
CA ALA A 109 4.65 -10.22 -0.75
C ALA A 109 4.36 -9.81 0.69
N LEU A 110 3.17 -10.13 1.21
CA LEU A 110 2.78 -9.84 2.59
C LEU A 110 3.62 -10.59 3.63
N GLU A 111 4.11 -11.79 3.32
CA GLU A 111 5.04 -12.50 4.21
C GLU A 111 6.35 -11.74 4.36
N VAL A 112 6.92 -11.27 3.25
CA VAL A 112 8.11 -10.41 3.25
C VAL A 112 7.84 -9.09 3.98
N ALA A 113 6.66 -8.49 3.77
CA ALA A 113 6.25 -7.27 4.46
C ALA A 113 6.20 -7.44 5.99
N ARG A 114 5.63 -8.55 6.48
CA ARG A 114 5.58 -8.83 7.93
C ARG A 114 6.98 -8.95 8.53
N GLU A 115 7.89 -9.65 7.84
CA GLU A 115 9.29 -9.77 8.31
C GLU A 115 9.99 -8.41 8.28
N ARG A 116 9.78 -7.59 7.24
CA ARG A 116 10.33 -6.23 7.16
C ARG A 116 9.89 -5.38 8.35
N LEU A 117 8.58 -5.27 8.57
CA LEU A 117 8.00 -4.43 9.62
C LEU A 117 8.37 -4.89 11.03
N LYS A 118 8.59 -6.20 11.21
CA LYS A 118 9.11 -6.76 12.45
C LYS A 118 10.56 -6.34 12.69
N ARG A 119 11.43 -6.45 11.68
CA ARG A 119 12.85 -6.11 11.79
C ARG A 119 13.08 -4.62 11.97
N SER A 120 12.29 -3.81 11.28
CA SER A 120 12.40 -2.35 11.36
C SER A 120 11.87 -1.77 12.68
N GLY A 121 11.09 -2.54 13.45
CA GLY A 121 10.40 -2.05 14.65
C GLY A 121 9.15 -1.21 14.32
N ALA A 122 8.68 -1.21 13.08
CA ALA A 122 7.52 -0.44 12.64
C ALA A 122 6.26 -0.77 13.44
N SER A 123 6.08 -2.05 13.81
CA SER A 123 4.92 -2.49 14.60
C SER A 123 4.82 -1.84 15.97
N ASP A 124 5.95 -1.42 16.53
CA ASP A 124 6.03 -0.78 17.87
C ASP A 124 5.71 0.73 17.80
N GLN A 125 5.71 1.31 16.59
CA GLN A 125 5.45 2.74 16.36
C GLN A 125 3.96 3.06 16.18
N MET A 126 3.14 2.05 15.87
CA MET A 126 1.75 2.24 15.48
C MET A 126 0.77 2.01 16.61
N ALA A 127 -0.30 2.82 16.68
CA ALA A 127 -1.45 2.53 17.51
C ALA A 127 -2.15 1.23 17.04
N VAL A 128 -2.29 1.06 15.74
CA VAL A 128 -2.82 -0.15 15.09
C VAL A 128 -2.09 -0.38 13.77
N LEU A 129 -1.58 -1.59 13.57
CA LEU A 129 -1.05 -2.01 12.28
C LEU A 129 -1.74 -3.32 11.85
N ARG A 130 -2.50 -3.23 10.76
CA ARG A 130 -3.17 -4.39 10.14
C ARG A 130 -2.56 -4.66 8.78
N GLN A 131 -2.23 -5.92 8.50
CA GLN A 131 -1.78 -6.39 7.20
C GLN A 131 -2.73 -7.48 6.71
N GLU A 132 -3.38 -7.25 5.58
CA GLU A 132 -4.42 -8.12 5.08
C GLU A 132 -4.20 -8.51 3.62
N GLN A 133 -4.41 -9.80 3.31
CA GLN A 133 -4.50 -10.26 1.93
C GLN A 133 -5.88 -9.90 1.39
N ARG A 134 -5.98 -8.75 0.73
CA ARG A 134 -7.24 -8.20 0.21
C ARG A 134 -7.00 -7.43 -1.07
N SER A 135 -7.96 -7.47 -1.98
CA SER A 135 -8.01 -6.55 -3.10
C SER A 135 -8.37 -5.14 -2.62
N LEU A 136 -7.75 -4.13 -3.18
CA LEU A 136 -8.16 -2.73 -2.94
C LEU A 136 -9.59 -2.44 -3.42
N LEU A 137 -10.15 -3.31 -4.27
CA LEU A 137 -11.55 -3.22 -4.72
C LEU A 137 -12.54 -3.80 -3.71
N ASP A 138 -12.08 -4.52 -2.68
CA ASP A 138 -12.91 -5.20 -1.69
C ASP A 138 -12.83 -4.53 -0.30
N LEU A 139 -12.53 -3.23 -0.25
CA LEU A 139 -12.38 -2.47 0.99
C LEU A 139 -13.68 -1.75 1.41
N GLU A 140 -14.81 -2.09 0.81
CA GLU A 140 -16.11 -1.56 1.22
C GLU A 140 -16.37 -1.80 2.72
N GLY A 141 -16.84 -0.75 3.41
CA GLY A 141 -17.11 -0.80 4.85
C GLY A 141 -15.92 -0.50 5.76
N GLU A 142 -14.72 -0.30 5.21
CA GLU A 142 -13.64 0.30 5.99
C GLU A 142 -14.00 1.76 6.33
N ALA A 143 -13.63 2.20 7.53
CA ALA A 143 -13.86 3.59 7.90
C ALA A 143 -12.96 4.51 7.04
N PRO A 144 -13.38 5.77 6.76
CA PRO A 144 -12.62 6.69 5.94
C PRO A 144 -11.17 6.83 6.38
N PHE A 145 -10.28 7.04 5.42
CA PHE A 145 -8.85 7.24 5.64
C PHE A 145 -8.47 8.69 5.39
N ASP A 146 -7.63 9.24 6.26
CA ASP A 146 -7.08 10.58 6.11
C ASP A 146 -5.97 10.60 5.06
N TYR A 147 -5.29 9.47 4.88
CA TYR A 147 -4.25 9.33 3.89
C TYR A 147 -4.27 7.96 3.22
N ILE A 148 -4.30 7.96 1.88
CA ILE A 148 -4.19 6.74 1.08
C ILE A 148 -2.91 6.80 0.25
N ASN A 149 -2.04 5.80 0.40
CA ASN A 149 -0.88 5.58 -0.45
C ASN A 149 -1.16 4.44 -1.42
N SER A 150 -0.96 4.67 -2.73
CA SER A 150 -1.05 3.61 -3.75
C SER A 150 -0.02 3.85 -4.84
N VAL A 151 1.14 3.21 -4.66
CA VAL A 151 2.33 3.41 -5.48
C VAL A 151 2.61 2.20 -6.35
N GLY A 152 2.49 2.38 -7.67
CA GLY A 152 2.81 1.30 -8.61
C GLY A 152 1.73 0.21 -8.71
N VAL A 153 0.47 0.50 -8.37
CA VAL A 153 -0.59 -0.52 -8.20
C VAL A 153 -1.68 -0.41 -9.26
N LEU A 154 -2.34 0.73 -9.39
CA LEU A 154 -3.57 0.86 -10.18
C LEU A 154 -3.41 0.47 -11.66
N HIS A 155 -2.22 0.64 -12.23
CA HIS A 155 -1.94 0.25 -13.62
C HIS A 155 -1.88 -1.28 -13.85
N HIS A 156 -1.92 -2.08 -12.78
CA HIS A 156 -2.07 -3.54 -12.86
C HIS A 156 -3.53 -3.99 -12.88
N LEU A 157 -4.46 -3.11 -12.55
CA LEU A 157 -5.88 -3.41 -12.64
C LEU A 157 -6.32 -3.40 -14.10
N ARG A 158 -7.32 -4.21 -14.42
CA ARG A 158 -7.98 -4.19 -15.73
C ARG A 158 -8.64 -2.84 -16.00
N ASP A 159 -9.21 -2.22 -14.97
CA ASP A 159 -9.78 -0.87 -14.99
C ASP A 159 -9.13 -0.02 -13.88
N PRO A 160 -8.05 0.72 -14.19
CA PRO A 160 -7.40 1.62 -13.24
C PRO A 160 -8.33 2.70 -12.68
N LEU A 161 -9.33 3.14 -13.47
CA LEU A 161 -10.28 4.15 -13.05
C LEU A 161 -11.26 3.60 -12.00
N ALA A 162 -11.68 2.35 -12.13
CA ALA A 162 -12.47 1.68 -11.10
C ALA A 162 -11.69 1.59 -9.78
N GLY A 163 -10.40 1.25 -9.82
CA GLY A 163 -9.52 1.27 -8.66
C GLY A 163 -9.41 2.65 -8.02
N LEU A 164 -9.21 3.68 -8.83
CA LEU A 164 -9.15 5.06 -8.34
C LEU A 164 -10.46 5.49 -7.68
N LYS A 165 -11.61 5.15 -8.25
CA LYS A 165 -12.94 5.43 -7.67
C LYS A 165 -13.15 4.68 -6.36
N ALA A 166 -12.74 3.42 -6.29
CA ALA A 166 -12.80 2.63 -5.05
C ALA A 166 -11.98 3.28 -3.94
N LEU A 167 -10.73 3.64 -4.21
CA LEU A 167 -9.89 4.34 -3.24
C LEU A 167 -10.46 5.71 -2.87
N GLY A 168 -10.97 6.47 -3.84
CA GLY A 168 -11.59 7.78 -3.59
C GLY A 168 -12.82 7.71 -2.68
N SER A 169 -13.60 6.62 -2.74
CA SER A 169 -14.76 6.42 -1.84
C SER A 169 -14.37 6.10 -0.40
N LEU A 170 -13.10 5.79 -0.14
CA LEU A 170 -12.57 5.51 1.18
C LEU A 170 -11.88 6.73 1.82
N LEU A 171 -11.74 7.85 1.09
CA LEU A 171 -11.15 9.07 1.64
C LEU A 171 -12.10 9.76 2.63
N ALA A 172 -11.53 10.29 3.70
CA ALA A 172 -12.19 11.29 4.53
C ALA A 172 -12.42 12.60 3.73
N ASP A 173 -13.30 13.47 4.20
CA ASP A 173 -13.65 14.73 3.50
C ASP A 173 -12.42 15.61 3.20
N THR A 174 -11.41 15.61 4.07
CA THR A 174 -10.14 16.32 3.93
C THR A 174 -8.98 15.38 3.61
N GLY A 175 -9.28 14.11 3.32
CA GLY A 175 -8.27 13.07 3.09
C GLY A 175 -7.49 13.30 1.79
N LEU A 176 -6.26 12.82 1.78
CA LEU A 176 -5.34 12.94 0.67
C LEU A 176 -4.96 11.57 0.12
N ILE A 177 -4.73 11.51 -1.19
CA ILE A 177 -4.24 10.31 -1.85
C ILE A 177 -2.93 10.57 -2.57
N HIS A 178 -1.92 9.75 -2.29
CA HIS A 178 -0.66 9.71 -3.04
C HIS A 178 -0.72 8.57 -4.05
N LEU A 179 -0.59 8.91 -5.32
CA LEU A 179 -0.60 7.96 -6.43
C LEU A 179 0.71 8.02 -7.21
N PHE A 180 1.21 6.85 -7.58
CA PHE A 180 2.25 6.72 -8.59
C PHE A 180 1.79 5.74 -9.67
N LEU A 181 1.72 6.21 -10.90
CA LEU A 181 1.32 5.44 -12.08
C LEU A 181 2.39 5.56 -13.16
N TYR A 182 2.48 4.53 -13.97
CA TYR A 182 3.31 4.58 -15.17
C TYR A 182 2.61 5.39 -16.27
N ALA A 183 3.33 6.31 -16.88
CA ALA A 183 2.87 7.03 -18.05
C ALA A 183 3.22 6.28 -19.34
N ASP A 184 2.29 6.20 -20.29
CA ASP A 184 2.50 5.53 -21.57
C ASP A 184 3.73 6.07 -22.30
N GLY A 185 3.89 7.40 -22.36
CA GLY A 185 5.02 8.03 -23.01
C GLY A 185 6.38 7.69 -22.37
N GLY A 186 6.40 7.41 -21.07
CA GLY A 186 7.62 7.02 -20.36
C GLY A 186 8.02 5.56 -20.52
N ARG A 187 7.15 4.73 -21.12
CA ARG A 187 7.35 3.28 -21.27
C ARG A 187 7.35 2.79 -22.73
N TRP A 188 7.44 3.69 -23.68
CA TRP A 188 7.38 3.35 -25.11
C TRP A 188 8.42 2.30 -25.54
N GLU A 189 9.62 2.32 -24.98
CA GLU A 189 10.67 1.32 -25.26
C GLU A 189 10.28 -0.08 -24.76
N ILE A 190 9.68 -0.16 -23.57
CA ILE A 190 9.17 -1.40 -23.00
C ILE A 190 8.06 -1.98 -23.86
N HIS A 191 7.10 -1.15 -24.27
CA HIS A 191 6.00 -1.58 -25.17
C HIS A 191 6.50 -2.05 -26.53
N ARG A 192 7.52 -1.38 -27.08
CA ARG A 192 8.16 -1.83 -28.34
C ARG A 192 8.87 -3.17 -28.17
N THR A 193 9.60 -3.36 -27.09
CA THR A 193 10.29 -4.61 -26.78
C THR A 193 9.29 -5.75 -26.59
N GLN A 194 8.24 -5.55 -25.80
CA GLN A 194 7.15 -6.52 -25.63
C GLN A 194 6.50 -6.89 -26.98
N SER A 195 6.19 -5.88 -27.82
CA SER A 195 5.61 -6.11 -29.14
C SER A 195 6.54 -6.90 -30.06
N ALA A 196 7.84 -6.68 -29.98
CA ALA A 196 8.83 -7.43 -30.76
C ALA A 196 8.92 -8.88 -30.28
N LEU A 197 8.97 -9.13 -28.97
CA LEU A 197 9.00 -10.48 -28.38
C LEU A 197 7.74 -11.28 -28.75
N LEU A 198 6.56 -10.68 -28.63
CA LEU A 198 5.30 -11.31 -29.02
C LEU A 198 5.28 -11.73 -30.51
N ARG A 199 5.89 -10.92 -31.41
CA ARG A 199 6.02 -11.28 -32.85
C ARG A 199 7.01 -12.41 -33.07
N LEU A 200 7.96 -12.61 -32.19
CA LEU A 200 8.95 -13.70 -32.24
C LEU A 200 8.45 -14.98 -31.56
N GLY A 201 7.24 -14.97 -30.96
CA GLY A 201 6.65 -16.14 -30.33
C GLY A 201 7.22 -16.39 -28.91
N ALA A 202 7.79 -15.37 -28.27
CA ALA A 202 8.32 -15.47 -26.91
C ALA A 202 7.25 -15.02 -25.90
#